data_3299482ea44c43d3a1c503dc9ac17b56
#
_entry.id   3299482ea44c43d3a1c503dc9ac17b56
#
_cell.length_a   1.000
_cell.length_b   1.000
_cell.length_c   1.000
_cell.angle_alpha   90.00
_cell.angle_beta   90.00
_cell.angle_gamma   90.00
#
_symmetry.space_group_name_H-M   'P 1'
#
loop_
_entity.id
_entity.type
_entity.pdbx_description
1 polymer ?
#
loop_
_entity_poly.entity_id
_entity_poly.type
_entity_poly.pdbx_seq_one_letter_code
_entity_poly.pdbx_strand_id
1 'polypeptide(L)'
;IKDRITSDMPRLIWLLKIIAPIFNKVKNLPLISNIVEKFGFAVERKMPEVQNQNILREIYNSQAYSEKKVILFADTFNINFENQNLIYSIKVLNKFGFQAIIPSFGKDKLNRALCCGRTYISYGQLDKASEELNRFNNYIIDNNYFNLPVVGIEPSCLLTFSDEYQKLKNVNNREKIENEFYLLEEFILEQIKNDNKVKINKFDQNVL
;
A
#
# COMPACT_ATOMS: atom_id res chain seq x y z
N ILE A 1 4.19 -18.79 16.57
CA ILE A 1 2.90 -18.05 16.55
C ILE A 1 3.13 -16.67 15.97
N LYS A 2 4.12 -15.90 16.47
CA LYS A 2 4.48 -14.56 15.99
C LYS A 2 4.64 -14.55 14.47
N ASP A 3 5.50 -15.39 13.92
CA ASP A 3 5.81 -15.43 12.49
C ASP A 3 4.56 -15.67 11.63
N ARG A 4 3.64 -16.52 12.11
CA ARG A 4 2.39 -16.78 11.44
C ARG A 4 1.45 -15.56 11.48
N ILE A 5 1.36 -14.90 12.62
CA ILE A 5 0.56 -13.66 12.74
C ILE A 5 1.13 -12.57 11.82
N THR A 6 2.46 -12.38 11.84
CA THR A 6 3.12 -11.37 11.03
C THR A 6 2.99 -11.67 9.54
N SER A 7 3.20 -12.91 9.12
CA SER A 7 3.08 -13.28 7.70
C SER A 7 1.64 -13.16 7.19
N ASP A 8 0.64 -13.52 8.00
CA ASP A 8 -0.77 -13.46 7.63
C ASP A 8 -1.43 -12.09 7.91
N MET A 9 -0.66 -11.08 8.33
CA MET A 9 -1.18 -9.74 8.62
C MET A 9 -2.07 -9.17 7.48
N PRO A 10 -1.71 -9.29 6.20
CA PRO A 10 -2.57 -8.81 5.11
C PRO A 10 -3.97 -9.43 5.10
N ARG A 11 -4.12 -10.64 5.62
CA ARG A 11 -5.40 -11.36 5.72
C ARG A 11 -6.12 -11.11 7.03
N LEU A 12 -5.39 -10.87 8.11
CA LEU A 12 -5.93 -10.72 9.46
C LEU A 12 -6.36 -9.29 9.79
N ILE A 13 -5.85 -8.31 9.05
CA ILE A 13 -6.05 -6.88 9.35
C ILE A 13 -7.53 -6.48 9.43
N TRP A 14 -8.41 -7.15 8.69
CA TRP A 14 -9.85 -6.87 8.74
C TRP A 14 -10.45 -7.14 10.13
N LEU A 15 -9.96 -8.17 10.84
CA LEU A 15 -10.37 -8.45 12.22
C LEU A 15 -9.95 -7.31 13.15
N LEU A 16 -8.71 -6.83 13.01
CA LEU A 16 -8.22 -5.68 13.77
C LEU A 16 -9.05 -4.42 13.52
N LYS A 17 -9.53 -4.21 12.30
CA LYS A 17 -10.41 -3.07 11.98
C LYS A 17 -11.75 -3.13 12.71
N ILE A 18 -12.35 -4.32 12.83
CA ILE A 18 -13.61 -4.48 13.55
C ILE A 18 -13.44 -4.09 15.02
N ILE A 19 -12.34 -4.48 15.64
CA ILE A 19 -12.06 -4.24 17.05
C ILE A 19 -11.22 -2.98 17.30
N ALA A 20 -10.85 -2.24 16.23
CA ALA A 20 -9.95 -1.09 16.31
C ALA A 20 -10.31 -0.06 17.40
N PRO A 21 -11.57 0.35 17.59
CA PRO A 21 -11.93 1.33 18.63
C PRO A 21 -11.57 0.85 20.05
N ILE A 22 -11.73 -0.44 20.30
CA ILE A 22 -11.37 -1.08 21.59
C ILE A 22 -9.87 -1.32 21.63
N PHE A 23 -9.31 -1.94 20.58
CA PHE A 23 -7.89 -2.25 20.47
C PHE A 23 -7.01 -1.01 20.68
N ASN A 24 -7.29 0.10 20.00
CA ASN A 24 -6.51 1.33 20.13
C ASN A 24 -6.52 1.92 21.56
N LYS A 25 -7.58 1.68 22.33
CA LYS A 25 -7.67 2.12 23.73
C LYS A 25 -6.88 1.22 24.69
N VAL A 26 -6.90 -0.09 24.44
CA VAL A 26 -6.36 -1.08 25.39
C VAL A 26 -4.96 -1.57 25.05
N LYS A 27 -4.47 -1.38 23.82
CA LYS A 27 -3.20 -1.93 23.32
C LYS A 27 -1.97 -1.61 24.18
N ASN A 28 -1.99 -0.48 24.91
CA ASN A 28 -0.89 -0.03 25.76
C ASN A 28 -1.11 -0.38 27.25
N LEU A 29 -2.17 -1.13 27.60
CA LEU A 29 -2.39 -1.58 28.97
C LEU A 29 -1.36 -2.67 29.35
N PRO A 30 -0.84 -2.67 30.59
CA PRO A 30 0.18 -3.64 31.02
C PRO A 30 -0.23 -5.10 30.81
N LEU A 31 -1.52 -5.41 31.02
CA LEU A 31 -2.04 -6.75 30.78
C LEU A 31 -1.91 -7.18 29.31
N ILE A 32 -2.22 -6.28 28.40
CA ILE A 32 -2.13 -6.54 26.94
C ILE A 32 -0.65 -6.65 26.53
N SER A 33 0.20 -5.75 27.03
CA SER A 33 1.65 -5.81 26.79
C SER A 33 2.23 -7.16 27.21
N ASN A 34 1.91 -7.65 28.40
CA ASN A 34 2.36 -8.96 28.90
C ASN A 34 1.88 -10.14 28.01
N ILE A 35 0.66 -10.05 27.46
CA ILE A 35 0.16 -11.06 26.54
C ILE A 35 0.94 -11.00 25.22
N VAL A 36 1.14 -9.82 24.68
CA VAL A 36 1.83 -9.58 23.39
C VAL A 36 3.29 -10.03 23.48
N GLU A 37 3.95 -9.79 24.63
CA GLU A 37 5.30 -10.24 24.90
C GLU A 37 5.41 -11.78 24.90
N LYS A 38 4.45 -12.48 25.52
CA LYS A 38 4.38 -13.95 25.50
C LYS A 38 4.26 -14.52 24.07
N PHE A 39 3.71 -13.76 23.13
CA PHE A 39 3.69 -14.11 21.71
C PHE A 39 4.99 -13.73 20.96
N GLY A 40 5.97 -13.15 21.66
CA GLY A 40 7.29 -12.83 21.12
C GLY A 40 7.38 -11.46 20.41
N PHE A 41 6.44 -10.55 20.67
CA PHE A 41 6.52 -9.18 20.16
C PHE A 41 7.26 -8.27 21.15
N ALA A 42 7.98 -7.31 20.64
CA ALA A 42 8.68 -6.30 21.44
C ALA A 42 7.68 -5.32 22.06
N VAL A 43 7.66 -5.23 23.38
CA VAL A 43 6.72 -4.36 24.12
C VAL A 43 7.30 -2.98 24.41
N GLU A 44 8.61 -2.80 24.23
CA GLU A 44 9.30 -1.52 24.33
C GLU A 44 8.85 -0.53 23.23
N ARG A 45 8.35 -1.04 22.14
CA ARG A 45 7.79 -0.24 21.05
C ARG A 45 6.30 -0.09 21.20
N LYS A 46 5.82 1.13 21.04
CA LYS A 46 4.37 1.39 20.99
C LYS A 46 3.75 0.62 19.84
N MET A 47 2.67 -0.08 20.10
CA MET A 47 1.89 -0.72 19.05
C MET A 47 1.27 0.33 18.13
N PRO A 48 1.30 0.13 16.80
CA PRO A 48 0.70 1.07 15.86
C PRO A 48 -0.81 1.19 16.10
N GLU A 49 -1.37 2.32 15.72
CA GLU A 49 -2.82 2.54 15.73
C GLU A 49 -3.45 2.04 14.45
N VAL A 50 -4.52 1.27 14.61
CA VAL A 50 -5.35 0.91 13.46
C VAL A 50 -6.13 2.14 13.01
N GLN A 51 -5.85 2.61 11.80
CA GLN A 51 -6.35 3.87 11.28
C GLN A 51 -7.75 3.74 10.68
N ASN A 52 -8.50 4.84 10.79
CA ASN A 52 -9.79 4.97 10.12
C ASN A 52 -9.58 5.27 8.62
N GLN A 53 -10.17 4.44 7.77
CA GLN A 53 -10.06 4.60 6.32
C GLN A 53 -11.06 5.61 5.72
N ASN A 54 -11.97 6.16 6.51
CA ASN A 54 -12.96 7.11 5.99
C ASN A 54 -12.30 8.36 5.40
N ILE A 55 -11.24 8.85 6.04
CA ILE A 55 -10.48 10.03 5.57
C ILE A 55 -9.90 9.79 4.17
N LEU A 56 -9.28 8.63 3.93
CA LEU A 56 -8.77 8.28 2.60
C LEU A 56 -9.89 8.24 1.56
N ARG A 57 -11.03 7.66 1.92
CA ARG A 57 -12.19 7.59 1.03
C ARG A 57 -12.72 8.98 0.69
N GLU A 58 -12.82 9.87 1.68
CA GLU A 58 -13.27 11.26 1.48
C GLU A 58 -12.33 12.00 0.52
N ILE A 59 -11.01 11.88 0.72
CA ILE A 59 -10.01 12.50 -0.15
C ILE A 59 -10.08 11.91 -1.56
N TYR A 60 -10.19 10.58 -1.68
CA TYR A 60 -10.34 9.93 -2.98
C TYR A 60 -11.59 10.44 -3.72
N ASN A 61 -12.73 10.51 -3.04
CA ASN A 61 -13.99 10.97 -3.63
C ASN A 61 -13.98 12.48 -3.95
N SER A 62 -13.11 13.25 -3.32
CA SER A 62 -12.94 14.69 -3.57
C SER A 62 -11.92 15.01 -4.65
N GLN A 63 -11.27 14.02 -5.24
CA GLN A 63 -10.33 14.24 -6.35
C GLN A 63 -11.04 14.85 -7.56
N ALA A 64 -10.41 15.84 -8.17
CA ALA A 64 -10.85 16.33 -9.47
C ALA A 64 -10.68 15.22 -10.52
N TYR A 65 -11.62 15.14 -11.44
CA TYR A 65 -11.48 14.23 -12.57
C TYR A 65 -10.26 14.62 -13.40
N SER A 66 -9.48 13.60 -13.79
CA SER A 66 -8.37 13.75 -14.73
C SER A 66 -8.35 12.58 -15.70
N GLU A 67 -8.01 12.85 -16.95
CA GLU A 67 -7.76 11.82 -17.95
C GLU A 67 -6.45 11.08 -17.63
N LYS A 68 -5.48 11.77 -17.01
CA LYS A 68 -4.23 11.15 -16.55
C LYS A 68 -4.50 10.40 -15.26
N LYS A 69 -4.36 9.10 -15.32
CA LYS A 69 -4.62 8.22 -14.18
C LYS A 69 -3.38 7.44 -13.80
N VAL A 70 -3.25 7.16 -12.51
CA VAL A 70 -2.24 6.25 -11.97
C VAL A 70 -2.90 5.31 -10.96
N ILE A 71 -2.40 4.10 -10.83
CA ILE A 71 -2.80 3.20 -9.75
C ILE A 71 -1.92 3.53 -8.54
N LEU A 72 -2.51 4.03 -7.46
CA LEU A 72 -1.81 4.19 -6.20
C LEU A 72 -1.88 2.86 -5.43
N PHE A 73 -0.77 2.14 -5.41
CA PHE A 73 -0.64 0.89 -4.67
C PHE A 73 -0.62 1.17 -3.16
N ALA A 74 -1.78 1.08 -2.54
CA ALA A 74 -1.95 1.27 -1.11
C ALA A 74 -1.61 -0.03 -0.38
N ASP A 75 -0.37 -0.16 0.06
CA ASP A 75 0.11 -1.35 0.76
C ASP A 75 -0.59 -1.55 2.11
N THR A 76 -0.47 -2.76 2.64
CA THR A 76 -1.16 -3.18 3.87
C THR A 76 -0.85 -2.30 5.07
N PHE A 77 0.38 -1.81 5.21
CA PHE A 77 0.77 -1.03 6.38
C PHE A 77 0.32 0.42 6.26
N ASN A 78 0.58 1.07 5.13
CA ASN A 78 0.15 2.45 4.92
C ASN A 78 -1.37 2.62 4.96
N ILE A 79 -2.13 1.71 4.34
CA ILE A 79 -3.60 1.83 4.34
C ILE A 79 -4.25 1.56 5.70
N ASN A 80 -3.55 0.83 6.58
CA ASN A 80 -4.15 0.40 7.85
C ASN A 80 -3.58 1.10 9.08
N PHE A 81 -2.35 1.57 9.03
CA PHE A 81 -1.65 2.13 10.18
C PHE A 81 -1.12 3.55 9.94
N GLU A 82 -0.76 3.91 8.69
CA GLU A 82 -0.13 5.20 8.38
C GLU A 82 -0.79 5.86 7.16
N ASN A 83 -2.12 5.97 7.19
CA ASN A 83 -2.88 6.46 6.05
C ASN A 83 -2.60 7.93 5.68
N GLN A 84 -1.96 8.71 6.55
CA GLN A 84 -1.50 10.07 6.24
C GLN A 84 -0.51 10.08 5.06
N ASN A 85 0.35 9.06 4.95
CA ASN A 85 1.28 8.93 3.84
C ASN A 85 0.51 8.80 2.50
N LEU A 86 -0.55 7.98 2.48
CA LEU A 86 -1.41 7.85 1.29
C LEU A 86 -2.18 9.13 0.99
N ILE A 87 -2.66 9.83 2.02
CA ILE A 87 -3.35 11.11 1.87
C ILE A 87 -2.43 12.14 1.19
N TYR A 88 -1.19 12.25 1.64
CA TYR A 88 -0.22 13.17 1.02
C TYR A 88 0.15 12.73 -0.39
N SER A 89 0.30 11.44 -0.63
CA SER A 89 0.56 10.90 -1.98
C SER A 89 -0.55 11.27 -2.96
N ILE A 90 -1.82 11.13 -2.56
CA ILE A 90 -2.97 11.53 -3.37
C ILE A 90 -2.92 13.04 -3.68
N LYS A 91 -2.63 13.87 -2.66
CA LYS A 91 -2.52 15.32 -2.83
C LYS A 91 -1.39 15.71 -3.78
N VAL A 92 -0.25 15.03 -3.71
CA VAL A 92 0.89 15.25 -4.60
C VAL A 92 0.50 14.86 -6.03
N LEU A 93 -0.03 13.66 -6.24
CA LEU A 93 -0.47 13.20 -7.56
C LEU A 93 -1.50 14.15 -8.17
N ASN A 94 -2.48 14.61 -7.39
CA ASN A 94 -3.47 15.58 -7.84
C ASN A 94 -2.83 16.92 -8.27
N LYS A 95 -1.81 17.39 -7.55
CA LYS A 95 -1.07 18.61 -7.94
C LYS A 95 -0.35 18.47 -9.27
N PHE A 96 0.09 17.27 -9.62
CA PHE A 96 0.70 16.94 -10.91
C PHE A 96 -0.34 16.60 -11.99
N GLY A 97 -1.63 16.77 -11.69
CA GLY A 97 -2.71 16.54 -12.63
C GLY A 97 -3.09 15.08 -12.83
N PHE A 98 -2.70 14.19 -11.92
CA PHE A 98 -3.06 12.78 -11.96
C PHE A 98 -4.21 12.47 -11.00
N GLN A 99 -5.15 11.66 -11.46
CA GLN A 99 -6.16 11.03 -10.63
C GLN A 99 -5.62 9.70 -10.11
N ALA A 100 -5.53 9.55 -8.79
CA ALA A 100 -5.09 8.30 -8.18
C ALA A 100 -6.26 7.28 -8.11
N ILE A 101 -6.08 6.11 -8.71
CA ILE A 101 -6.96 4.96 -8.54
C ILE A 101 -6.43 4.15 -7.35
N ILE A 102 -7.25 4.00 -6.32
CA ILE A 102 -6.88 3.20 -5.15
C ILE A 102 -7.77 1.97 -5.14
N PRO A 103 -7.23 0.76 -5.35
CA PRO A 103 -8.04 -0.47 -5.50
C PRO A 103 -9.02 -0.75 -4.37
N SER A 104 -8.73 -0.27 -3.17
CA SER A 104 -9.58 -0.45 -1.99
C SER A 104 -10.71 0.57 -1.83
N PHE A 105 -10.82 1.55 -2.74
CA PHE A 105 -11.80 2.65 -2.66
C PHE A 105 -12.50 2.88 -4.01
N GLY A 106 -13.58 3.66 -3.98
CA GLY A 106 -14.31 4.03 -5.17
C GLY A 106 -15.09 2.87 -5.79
N LYS A 107 -15.26 2.90 -7.10
CA LYS A 107 -15.99 1.85 -7.86
C LYS A 107 -15.26 0.51 -7.85
N ASP A 108 -13.93 0.58 -7.83
CA ASP A 108 -13.04 -0.59 -7.91
C ASP A 108 -12.67 -1.12 -6.52
N LYS A 109 -13.56 -0.92 -5.56
CA LYS A 109 -13.34 -1.34 -4.18
C LYS A 109 -13.24 -2.86 -4.07
N LEU A 110 -12.12 -3.32 -3.52
CA LEU A 110 -11.90 -4.71 -3.18
C LEU A 110 -12.35 -5.00 -1.74
N ASN A 111 -12.72 -6.26 -1.48
CA ASN A 111 -13.06 -6.71 -0.13
C ASN A 111 -11.88 -6.55 0.85
N ARG A 112 -10.67 -6.68 0.34
CA ARG A 112 -9.40 -6.54 1.07
C ARG A 112 -8.40 -5.82 0.17
N ALA A 113 -7.61 -4.92 0.73
CA ALA A 113 -6.52 -4.24 0.02
C ALA A 113 -5.61 -5.24 -0.70
N LEU A 114 -5.03 -4.81 -1.82
CA LEU A 114 -3.98 -5.57 -2.50
C LEU A 114 -2.74 -5.62 -1.62
N CYS A 115 -1.99 -6.72 -1.75
CA CYS A 115 -0.71 -6.92 -1.09
C CYS A 115 0.32 -7.36 -2.13
N CYS A 116 1.55 -6.89 -2.00
CA CYS A 116 2.66 -7.31 -2.87
C CYS A 116 3.15 -8.73 -2.57
N GLY A 117 2.72 -9.35 -1.48
CA GLY A 117 3.17 -10.68 -1.08
C GLY A 117 4.53 -10.70 -0.36
N ARG A 118 5.20 -9.55 -0.19
CA ARG A 118 6.54 -9.48 0.42
C ARG A 118 6.66 -10.18 1.76
N THR A 119 5.67 -9.99 2.63
CA THR A 119 5.67 -10.62 3.95
C THR A 119 5.66 -12.15 3.83
N TYR A 120 4.86 -12.70 2.92
CA TYR A 120 4.83 -14.15 2.67
C TYR A 120 6.14 -14.66 2.13
N ILE A 121 6.77 -13.94 1.20
CA ILE A 121 8.10 -14.29 0.64
C ILE A 121 9.13 -14.36 1.77
N SER A 122 9.17 -13.36 2.65
CA SER A 122 10.11 -13.30 3.77
C SER A 122 9.98 -14.49 4.75
N TYR A 123 8.81 -15.11 4.82
CA TYR A 123 8.55 -16.30 5.64
C TYR A 123 8.51 -17.60 4.83
N GLY A 124 8.95 -17.60 3.57
CA GLY A 124 9.00 -18.78 2.71
C GLY A 124 7.63 -19.33 2.28
N GLN A 125 6.55 -18.55 2.45
CA GLN A 125 5.18 -18.94 2.08
C GLN A 125 4.87 -18.53 0.63
N LEU A 126 5.62 -19.08 -0.33
CA LEU A 126 5.62 -18.65 -1.73
C LEU A 126 4.26 -18.81 -2.42
N ASP A 127 3.49 -19.85 -2.09
CA ASP A 127 2.15 -20.03 -2.66
C ASP A 127 1.21 -18.88 -2.26
N LYS A 128 1.24 -18.44 -1.00
CA LYS A 128 0.45 -17.30 -0.55
C LYS A 128 0.91 -15.98 -1.20
N ALA A 129 2.22 -15.83 -1.41
CA ALA A 129 2.75 -14.69 -2.15
C ALA A 129 2.19 -14.67 -3.59
N SER A 130 2.22 -15.81 -4.26
CA SER A 130 1.66 -15.96 -5.61
C SER A 130 0.15 -15.66 -5.66
N GLU A 131 -0.61 -16.07 -4.63
CA GLU A 131 -2.04 -15.72 -4.53
C GLU A 131 -2.27 -14.20 -4.44
N GLU A 132 -1.45 -13.46 -3.67
CA GLU A 132 -1.56 -12.00 -3.59
C GLU A 132 -1.24 -11.32 -4.93
N LEU A 133 -0.21 -11.79 -5.61
CA LEU A 133 0.16 -11.29 -6.94
C LEU A 133 -0.90 -11.64 -8.00
N ASN A 134 -1.50 -12.81 -7.92
CA ASN A 134 -2.64 -13.17 -8.78
C ASN A 134 -3.85 -12.25 -8.54
N ARG A 135 -4.09 -11.82 -7.31
CA ARG A 135 -5.13 -10.82 -7.01
C ARG A 135 -4.83 -9.47 -7.67
N PHE A 136 -3.56 -9.07 -7.66
CA PHE A 136 -3.13 -7.85 -8.36
C PHE A 136 -3.35 -7.99 -9.88
N ASN A 137 -2.88 -9.08 -10.50
CA ASN A 137 -3.05 -9.32 -11.93
C ASN A 137 -4.52 -9.32 -12.34
N ASN A 138 -5.36 -10.03 -11.58
CA ASN A 138 -6.80 -10.07 -11.86
C ASN A 138 -7.43 -8.66 -11.77
N TYR A 139 -7.03 -7.86 -10.79
CA TYR A 139 -7.51 -6.48 -10.67
C TYR A 139 -7.15 -5.63 -11.90
N ILE A 140 -5.91 -5.73 -12.38
CA ILE A 140 -5.46 -5.04 -13.59
C ILE A 140 -6.27 -5.48 -14.82
N ILE A 141 -6.46 -6.79 -14.98
CA ILE A 141 -7.15 -7.40 -16.12
C ILE A 141 -8.63 -7.03 -16.10
N ASP A 142 -9.31 -7.20 -14.98
CA ASP A 142 -10.76 -6.98 -14.83
C ASP A 142 -11.15 -5.51 -15.07
N ASN A 143 -10.23 -4.57 -14.79
CA ASN A 143 -10.45 -3.14 -14.98
C ASN A 143 -9.81 -2.59 -16.27
N ASN A 144 -9.11 -3.42 -17.04
CA ASN A 144 -8.38 -3.01 -18.25
C ASN A 144 -7.37 -1.88 -17.99
N TYR A 145 -6.57 -2.03 -16.92
CA TYR A 145 -5.59 -1.02 -16.47
C TYR A 145 -4.15 -1.33 -16.90
N PHE A 146 -3.96 -2.05 -18.00
CA PHE A 146 -2.64 -2.51 -18.47
C PHE A 146 -1.62 -1.40 -18.71
N ASN A 147 -2.06 -0.22 -19.11
CA ASN A 147 -1.18 0.90 -19.49
C ASN A 147 -1.08 1.97 -18.40
N LEU A 148 -1.64 1.75 -17.21
CA LEU A 148 -1.54 2.72 -16.14
C LEU A 148 -0.28 2.48 -15.32
N PRO A 149 0.51 3.52 -15.02
CA PRO A 149 1.62 3.37 -14.11
C PRO A 149 1.11 3.00 -12.70
N VAL A 150 1.84 2.12 -12.04
CA VAL A 150 1.59 1.72 -10.64
C VAL A 150 2.57 2.47 -9.77
N VAL A 151 2.06 3.34 -8.93
CA VAL A 151 2.85 4.18 -8.04
C VAL A 151 2.65 3.72 -6.60
N GLY A 152 3.71 3.58 -5.84
CA GLY A 152 3.66 3.22 -4.43
C GLY A 152 4.65 4.01 -3.59
N ILE A 153 4.49 3.93 -2.28
CA ILE A 153 5.33 4.65 -1.30
C ILE A 153 6.17 3.72 -0.43
N GLU A 154 5.96 2.41 -0.54
CA GLU A 154 6.73 1.40 0.20
C GLU A 154 7.71 0.70 -0.76
N PRO A 155 9.02 0.99 -0.65
CA PRO A 155 10.02 0.45 -1.58
C PRO A 155 10.03 -1.07 -1.65
N SER A 156 9.85 -1.75 -0.51
CA SER A 156 9.86 -3.21 -0.46
C SER A 156 8.71 -3.83 -1.27
N CYS A 157 7.57 -3.14 -1.35
CA CYS A 157 6.44 -3.59 -2.17
C CYS A 157 6.73 -3.44 -3.66
N LEU A 158 7.24 -2.28 -4.07
CA LEU A 158 7.53 -2.00 -5.48
C LEU A 158 8.66 -2.90 -6.00
N LEU A 159 9.71 -3.08 -5.22
CA LEU A 159 10.81 -3.99 -5.56
C LEU A 159 10.34 -5.44 -5.67
N THR A 160 9.34 -5.85 -4.87
CA THR A 160 8.74 -7.19 -5.04
C THR A 160 8.14 -7.38 -6.43
N PHE A 161 7.46 -6.37 -6.99
CA PHE A 161 6.94 -6.44 -8.35
C PHE A 161 8.05 -6.46 -9.41
N SER A 162 9.14 -5.73 -9.18
CA SER A 162 10.25 -5.64 -10.13
C SER A 162 11.16 -6.87 -10.13
N ASP A 163 11.32 -7.54 -9.00
CA ASP A 163 12.27 -8.68 -8.86
C ASP A 163 11.57 -10.00 -8.55
N GLU A 164 11.03 -10.19 -7.33
CA GLU A 164 10.52 -11.49 -6.89
C GLU A 164 9.30 -11.97 -7.68
N TYR A 165 8.45 -11.04 -8.13
CA TYR A 165 7.29 -11.34 -8.96
C TYR A 165 7.66 -12.18 -10.19
N GLN A 166 8.79 -11.87 -10.83
CA GLN A 166 9.23 -12.58 -12.01
C GLN A 166 9.70 -14.02 -11.72
N LYS A 167 10.11 -14.30 -10.50
CA LYS A 167 10.70 -15.59 -10.07
C LYS A 167 9.68 -16.55 -9.44
N LEU A 168 8.53 -16.07 -9.00
CA LEU A 168 7.49 -16.90 -8.39
C LEU A 168 6.79 -17.77 -9.44
N LYS A 169 6.61 -19.06 -9.13
CA LYS A 169 6.13 -20.05 -10.11
C LYS A 169 4.63 -19.93 -10.42
N ASN A 170 3.80 -19.77 -9.40
CA ASN A 170 2.34 -19.89 -9.52
C ASN A 170 1.66 -18.52 -9.73
N VAL A 171 2.26 -17.63 -10.53
CA VAL A 171 1.68 -16.34 -10.88
C VAL A 171 1.11 -16.39 -12.29
N ASN A 172 -0.21 -16.29 -12.39
CA ASN A 172 -0.96 -16.39 -13.63
C ASN A 172 -0.99 -15.05 -14.39
N ASN A 173 -1.12 -15.11 -15.72
CA ASN A 173 -1.27 -13.94 -16.59
C ASN A 173 -0.15 -12.88 -16.43
N ARG A 174 1.02 -13.28 -16.00
CA ARG A 174 2.17 -12.38 -15.83
C ARG A 174 2.51 -11.64 -17.12
N GLU A 175 2.43 -12.34 -18.23
CA GLU A 175 2.70 -11.83 -19.58
C GLU A 175 1.75 -10.73 -20.04
N LYS A 176 0.62 -10.57 -19.35
CA LYS A 176 -0.37 -9.52 -19.63
C LYS A 176 -0.16 -8.26 -18.80
N ILE A 177 0.74 -8.30 -17.81
CA ILE A 177 1.00 -7.18 -16.91
C ILE A 177 2.19 -6.39 -17.44
N GLU A 178 1.88 -5.35 -18.21
CA GLU A 178 2.84 -4.44 -18.82
C GLU A 178 3.00 -3.14 -18.03
N ASN A 179 2.38 -3.06 -16.85
CA ASN A 179 2.41 -1.87 -16.02
C ASN A 179 3.83 -1.56 -15.54
N GLU A 180 4.19 -0.30 -15.63
CA GLU A 180 5.43 0.21 -15.04
C GLU A 180 5.22 0.51 -13.56
N PHE A 181 6.21 0.18 -12.74
CA PHE A 181 6.17 0.33 -11.29
C PHE A 181 7.16 1.39 -10.84
N TYR A 182 6.68 2.37 -10.09
CA TYR A 182 7.46 3.51 -9.62
C TYR A 182 7.28 3.74 -8.13
N LEU A 183 8.35 4.12 -7.46
CA LEU A 183 8.19 4.86 -6.21
C LEU A 183 7.57 6.24 -6.51
N LEU A 184 6.81 6.78 -5.58
CA LEU A 184 6.14 8.07 -5.78
C LEU A 184 7.13 9.17 -6.17
N GLU A 185 8.27 9.24 -5.50
CA GLU A 185 9.33 10.21 -5.77
C GLU A 185 9.97 10.02 -7.15
N GLU A 186 10.15 8.79 -7.59
CA GLU A 186 10.68 8.49 -8.94
C GLU A 186 9.69 8.94 -10.00
N PHE A 187 8.41 8.59 -9.83
CA PHE A 187 7.33 8.99 -10.72
C PHE A 187 7.24 10.51 -10.85
N ILE A 188 7.24 11.22 -9.72
CA ILE A 188 7.17 12.68 -9.69
C ILE A 188 8.41 13.31 -10.32
N LEU A 189 9.61 12.79 -10.05
CA LEU A 189 10.84 13.27 -10.66
C LEU A 189 10.80 13.14 -12.19
N GLU A 190 10.25 12.05 -12.70
CA GLU A 190 10.07 11.85 -14.14
C GLU A 190 9.09 12.88 -14.74
N GLN A 191 7.95 13.14 -14.06
CA GLN A 191 7.01 14.17 -14.50
C GLN A 191 7.66 15.57 -14.54
N ILE A 192 8.50 15.89 -13.55
CA ILE A 192 9.24 17.15 -13.50
C ILE A 192 10.22 17.28 -14.67
N LYS A 193 10.93 16.21 -15.00
CA LYS A 193 11.87 16.19 -16.15
C LYS A 193 11.15 16.38 -17.49
N ASN A 194 9.94 15.84 -17.59
CA ASN A 194 9.14 15.88 -18.81
C ASN A 194 8.32 17.18 -18.99
N ASP A 195 8.08 17.93 -17.91
CA ASP A 195 7.35 19.21 -17.94
C ASP A 195 8.16 20.34 -17.32
N ASN A 196 8.83 21.11 -18.18
CA ASN A 196 9.65 22.26 -17.80
C ASN A 196 8.85 23.41 -17.12
N LYS A 197 7.52 23.32 -17.05
CA LYS A 197 6.66 24.32 -16.39
C LYS A 197 6.48 24.07 -14.90
N VAL A 198 6.83 22.89 -14.42
CA VAL A 198 6.74 22.55 -12.99
C VAL A 198 7.81 23.28 -12.22
N LYS A 199 7.41 24.28 -11.46
CA LYS A 199 8.30 25.01 -10.55
C LYS A 199 8.29 24.33 -9.19
N ILE A 200 9.45 23.82 -8.76
CA ILE A 200 9.67 23.36 -7.39
C ILE A 200 10.27 24.52 -6.59
N ASN A 201 9.62 24.88 -5.49
CA ASN A 201 10.19 25.83 -4.57
C ASN A 201 11.42 25.19 -3.90
N LYS A 202 12.54 25.92 -3.88
CA LYS A 202 13.71 25.47 -3.11
C LYS A 202 13.35 25.44 -1.63
N PHE A 203 13.72 24.38 -0.98
CA PHE A 203 13.68 24.31 0.48
C PHE A 203 14.91 25.06 1.02
N ASP A 204 14.68 26.16 1.75
CA ASP A 204 15.77 26.94 2.36
C ASP A 204 16.22 26.38 3.71
N GLN A 205 15.76 25.20 4.10
CA GLN A 205 16.12 24.54 5.34
C GLN A 205 16.97 23.29 5.06
N ASN A 206 18.05 23.14 5.81
CA ASN A 206 18.80 21.89 5.84
C ASN A 206 17.90 20.79 6.40
N VAL A 207 17.54 19.82 5.57
CA VAL A 207 16.88 18.58 6.01
C VAL A 207 17.99 17.67 6.52
N LEU A 208 18.04 17.44 7.83
CA LEU A 208 18.93 16.47 8.47
C LEU A 208 18.31 15.08 8.41
#